data_8499bd3b83aac10a2726c363f5904489
#
_entry.id   8499bd3b83aac10a2726c363f5904489
#
_cell.length_a   1.000
_cell.length_b   1.000
_cell.length_c   1.000
_cell.angle_alpha   90.00
_cell.angle_beta   90.00
_cell.angle_gamma   90.00
#
_symmetry.space_group_name_H-M   'P 1'
#
loop_
_entity.id
_entity.type
_entity.pdbx_description
1 polymer ?
#
loop_
_entity_poly.entity_id
_entity_poly.type
_entity_poly.pdbx_seq_one_letter_code
_entity_poly.pdbx_strand_id
1 'polypeptide(L)'
;MSVRQSLFAAAVGSIVGSIVTLAASPASSQVLRYANQGDLKSLDPYTLKETTTIAHHSHVYEGLVTRDKELKIVPALAESWETLDPTHWRFHLRKGVKFHNGDPFTADDVMFSAERVRATGSNFTSNIPPDAKFVKVDDYTIDVMLDSPNPILIAQWDGWLIMDKKWCVENNSVAPTPASATTPSYASLHENGTGRFFIESHQPGVKTVFKINPNWWGKSETNLKEIDFTPIASAATRVAALLSGEVDVIEPVPIQDIERVNASGTAKVLTGPELRTIFLGMDLSRDELLYSSVKGKNPFKDVRVREAFYKAVDVDLIQKRVMRGLSTPSALMIAPQLYPLSNEFTRPKYDPDAAKKLLTEAGYPDGFELTMDCPNDRYVNDSAICQAVVGMLARIGVKVDLLAQPKQQYFAKVLKPGGYKTSFFLLGWTPASSDAHNVLHDIMGCRNDEKDPTRGEANLGGYCNKDIDTLTDKVLVETDAAKRNQLIKQAFEIGIKEYSYIPLHQQALAWGVSNKVKLTQRADNEVLLYWATKQE
;
A
#
# COMPACT_ATOMS: atom_id res chain seq x y z
N MET A 1 63.38 -64.40 46.89
CA MET A 1 64.49 -64.47 45.94
C MET A 1 64.26 -63.44 44.91
N SER A 2 64.88 -62.20 45.01
CA SER A 2 66.14 -61.82 44.42
C SER A 2 66.11 -61.98 42.90
N VAL A 3 66.25 -60.95 42.05
CA VAL A 3 67.40 -60.04 41.79
C VAL A 3 66.95 -58.98 40.75
N ARG A 4 66.97 -57.70 40.99
CA ARG A 4 67.88 -56.65 40.53
C ARG A 4 68.08 -56.44 39.00
N GLN A 5 67.83 -55.20 38.60
CA GLN A 5 68.65 -54.27 37.74
C GLN A 5 68.45 -54.39 36.22
N SER A 6 68.38 -53.38 35.39
CA SER A 6 69.13 -52.09 35.39
C SER A 6 68.46 -51.08 34.46
N LEU A 7 68.70 -49.78 34.70
CA LEU A 7 68.40 -48.58 33.89
C LEU A 7 69.06 -48.65 32.50
N PHE A 8 68.32 -48.10 31.50
CA PHE A 8 68.91 -47.28 30.45
C PHE A 8 67.88 -46.18 30.02
N ALA A 9 68.25 -44.94 30.21
CA ALA A 9 67.53 -43.78 29.77
C ALA A 9 67.82 -43.50 28.27
N ALA A 10 66.77 -43.36 27.46
CA ALA A 10 66.86 -42.77 26.14
C ALA A 10 65.82 -41.67 26.05
N ALA A 11 66.29 -40.43 26.05
CA ALA A 11 65.47 -39.23 25.80
C ALA A 11 65.09 -39.19 24.32
N VAL A 12 63.79 -39.37 24.03
CA VAL A 12 63.22 -39.05 22.71
C VAL A 12 62.36 -37.79 22.87
N GLY A 13 62.85 -36.67 22.32
CA GLY A 13 62.11 -35.40 22.29
C GLY A 13 60.89 -35.51 21.38
N SER A 14 59.73 -35.48 21.98
CA SER A 14 58.44 -35.35 21.24
C SER A 14 58.18 -33.88 20.94
N ILE A 15 58.36 -33.48 19.68
CA ILE A 15 57.84 -32.22 19.15
C ILE A 15 56.31 -32.38 19.02
N VAL A 16 55.57 -31.86 19.98
CA VAL A 16 54.11 -31.71 19.87
C VAL A 16 53.82 -30.53 18.95
N GLY A 17 53.64 -30.82 17.68
CA GLY A 17 53.08 -29.83 16.72
C GLY A 17 51.61 -29.55 17.08
N SER A 18 51.36 -28.41 17.70
CA SER A 18 50.00 -27.90 17.89
C SER A 18 49.39 -27.58 16.52
N ILE A 19 48.58 -28.49 15.99
CA ILE A 19 47.69 -28.20 14.88
C ILE A 19 46.60 -27.27 15.42
N VAL A 20 46.74 -25.97 15.19
CA VAL A 20 45.67 -24.99 15.34
C VAL A 20 44.69 -25.28 14.21
N THR A 21 43.68 -26.13 14.48
CA THR A 21 42.48 -26.19 13.65
C THR A 21 41.79 -24.85 13.78
N LEU A 22 41.97 -23.96 12.79
CA LEU A 22 41.06 -22.84 12.55
C LEU A 22 39.69 -23.52 12.30
N ALA A 23 38.86 -23.59 13.34
CA ALA A 23 37.46 -23.83 13.18
C ALA A 23 36.95 -22.64 12.37
N ALA A 24 36.71 -22.85 11.05
CA ALA A 24 35.92 -21.94 10.25
C ALA A 24 34.57 -21.85 10.98
N SER A 25 34.32 -20.74 11.67
CA SER A 25 32.99 -20.41 12.15
C SER A 25 32.07 -20.57 10.94
N PRO A 26 30.95 -21.33 11.04
CA PRO A 26 29.99 -21.36 9.95
C PRO A 26 29.64 -19.90 9.68
N ALA A 27 29.86 -19.46 8.44
CA ALA A 27 29.42 -18.14 7.99
C ALA A 27 27.92 -18.08 8.35
N SER A 28 27.60 -17.33 9.39
CA SER A 28 26.23 -17.13 9.84
C SER A 28 25.47 -16.64 8.63
N SER A 29 24.59 -17.48 8.07
CA SER A 29 23.77 -17.08 6.95
C SER A 29 23.00 -15.84 7.42
N GLN A 30 23.13 -14.74 6.68
CA GLN A 30 22.46 -13.49 7.07
C GLN A 30 20.99 -13.64 6.78
N VAL A 31 20.28 -14.24 7.74
CA VAL A 31 18.84 -14.44 7.75
C VAL A 31 18.20 -13.23 8.41
N LEU A 32 17.26 -12.61 7.72
CA LEU A 32 16.41 -11.55 8.27
C LEU A 32 15.03 -12.13 8.57
N ARG A 33 14.59 -12.01 9.83
CA ARG A 33 13.28 -12.47 10.28
C ARG A 33 12.31 -11.30 10.34
N TYR A 34 11.23 -11.40 9.57
CA TYR A 34 10.23 -10.37 9.40
C TYR A 34 8.85 -10.84 9.83
N ALA A 35 8.13 -10.03 10.58
CA ALA A 35 6.74 -10.31 10.91
C ALA A 35 5.83 -9.12 10.57
N ASN A 36 4.67 -9.44 9.99
CA ASN A 36 3.60 -8.51 9.65
C ASN A 36 2.27 -9.01 10.21
N GLN A 37 1.29 -8.10 10.36
CA GLN A 37 -0.06 -8.50 10.78
C GLN A 37 -0.84 -9.26 9.68
N GLY A 38 -0.51 -9.01 8.42
CA GLY A 38 -1.08 -9.69 7.25
C GLY A 38 -0.30 -10.95 6.89
N ASP A 39 -0.90 -11.78 6.04
CA ASP A 39 -0.33 -13.02 5.54
C ASP A 39 -0.24 -13.00 4.02
N LEU A 40 0.78 -13.65 3.45
CA LEU A 40 0.91 -13.90 2.02
C LEU A 40 0.05 -15.14 1.66
N LYS A 41 -1.18 -14.90 1.20
CA LYS A 41 -2.16 -15.97 0.95
C LYS A 41 -2.04 -16.63 -0.42
N SER A 42 -1.39 -15.98 -1.38
CA SER A 42 -1.23 -16.47 -2.75
C SER A 42 0.10 -15.99 -3.30
N LEU A 43 0.77 -16.83 -4.07
CA LEU A 43 1.99 -16.50 -4.80
C LEU A 43 1.70 -15.98 -6.22
N ASP A 44 0.45 -16.07 -6.70
CA ASP A 44 0.01 -15.45 -7.94
C ASP A 44 -0.05 -13.93 -7.78
N PRO A 45 0.77 -13.13 -8.49
CA PRO A 45 0.92 -11.70 -8.25
C PRO A 45 -0.34 -10.88 -8.58
N TYR A 46 -1.33 -11.45 -9.28
CA TYR A 46 -2.54 -10.74 -9.66
C TYR A 46 -3.76 -11.02 -8.76
N THR A 47 -3.59 -11.89 -7.74
CA THR A 47 -4.70 -12.31 -6.87
C THR A 47 -5.20 -11.19 -5.97
N LEU A 48 -4.31 -10.41 -5.34
CA LEU A 48 -4.69 -9.45 -4.30
C LEU A 48 -3.86 -8.15 -4.38
N LYS A 49 -4.55 -7.04 -4.65
CA LYS A 49 -3.96 -5.69 -4.69
C LYS A 49 -3.96 -5.07 -3.29
N GLU A 50 -3.00 -5.48 -2.48
CA GLU A 50 -2.81 -5.03 -1.10
C GLU A 50 -1.33 -4.82 -0.82
N THR A 51 -0.97 -3.74 -0.11
CA THR A 51 0.41 -3.26 0.07
C THR A 51 1.38 -4.35 0.55
N THR A 52 0.99 -5.12 1.58
CA THR A 52 1.86 -6.20 2.12
C THR A 52 2.08 -7.30 1.09
N THR A 53 1.03 -7.70 0.36
CA THR A 53 1.11 -8.72 -0.71
C THR A 53 1.98 -8.25 -1.86
N ILE A 54 1.79 -6.99 -2.33
CA ILE A 54 2.61 -6.38 -3.37
C ILE A 54 4.08 -6.35 -2.95
N ALA A 55 4.38 -5.92 -1.72
CA ALA A 55 5.74 -5.87 -1.19
C ALA A 55 6.41 -7.26 -1.20
N HIS A 56 5.69 -8.33 -0.81
CA HIS A 56 6.22 -9.70 -0.88
C HIS A 56 6.49 -10.14 -2.32
N HIS A 57 5.53 -9.90 -3.23
CA HIS A 57 5.70 -10.24 -4.64
C HIS A 57 6.85 -9.47 -5.29
N SER A 58 7.12 -8.22 -4.89
CA SER A 58 8.24 -7.41 -5.40
C SER A 58 9.64 -7.94 -5.03
N HIS A 59 9.74 -8.94 -4.13
CA HIS A 59 10.99 -9.67 -3.90
C HIS A 59 11.24 -10.74 -4.98
N VAL A 60 10.16 -11.26 -5.56
CA VAL A 60 10.12 -12.47 -6.40
C VAL A 60 9.91 -12.13 -7.87
N TYR A 61 9.04 -11.19 -8.16
CA TYR A 61 8.70 -10.75 -9.50
C TYR A 61 9.18 -9.32 -9.74
N GLU A 62 9.32 -8.95 -11.01
CA GLU A 62 9.66 -7.58 -11.41
C GLU A 62 8.70 -7.08 -12.50
N GLY A 63 8.43 -5.78 -12.50
CA GLY A 63 7.71 -5.09 -13.57
C GLY A 63 8.63 -4.58 -14.67
N LEU A 64 8.08 -3.96 -15.70
CA LEU A 64 8.86 -3.23 -16.70
C LEU A 64 9.58 -2.05 -16.07
N VAL A 65 8.92 -1.39 -15.13
CA VAL A 65 9.44 -0.29 -14.33
C VAL A 65 9.28 -0.63 -12.85
N THR A 66 9.99 0.07 -11.99
CA THR A 66 9.86 -0.01 -10.54
C THR A 66 10.03 1.36 -9.92
N ARG A 67 9.88 1.48 -8.59
CA ARG A 67 10.18 2.70 -7.85
C ARG A 67 11.43 2.55 -7.02
N ASP A 68 12.26 3.60 -7.02
CA ASP A 68 13.42 3.69 -6.14
C ASP A 68 13.01 4.00 -4.67
N LYS A 69 14.00 4.25 -3.83
CA LYS A 69 13.81 4.56 -2.40
C LYS A 69 13.06 5.87 -2.17
N GLU A 70 13.10 6.78 -3.13
CA GLU A 70 12.41 8.08 -3.16
C GLU A 70 11.08 8.04 -3.93
N LEU A 71 10.60 6.85 -4.30
CA LEU A 71 9.36 6.61 -5.06
C LEU A 71 9.37 7.15 -6.51
N LYS A 72 10.54 7.46 -7.06
CA LYS A 72 10.67 7.81 -8.47
C LYS A 72 10.61 6.56 -9.32
N ILE A 73 9.93 6.65 -10.46
CA ILE A 73 9.89 5.56 -11.45
C ILE A 73 11.28 5.43 -12.08
N VAL A 74 11.80 4.21 -12.07
CA VAL A 74 13.10 3.85 -12.62
C VAL A 74 13.00 2.59 -13.48
N PRO A 75 13.94 2.37 -14.43
CA PRO A 75 14.01 1.16 -15.24
C PRO A 75 14.12 -0.13 -14.40
N ALA A 76 13.41 -1.18 -14.84
CA ALA A 76 13.55 -2.54 -14.31
C ALA A 76 13.71 -3.54 -15.46
N LEU A 77 12.72 -4.34 -15.82
CA LEU A 77 12.78 -5.24 -16.97
C LEU A 77 12.78 -4.49 -18.32
N ALA A 78 12.23 -3.27 -18.38
CA ALA A 78 12.55 -2.33 -19.45
C ALA A 78 13.78 -1.52 -19.04
N GLU A 79 14.81 -1.47 -19.89
CA GLU A 79 16.02 -0.65 -19.65
C GLU A 79 15.82 0.81 -20.05
N SER A 80 14.86 1.07 -20.96
CA SER A 80 14.45 2.42 -21.38
C SER A 80 13.09 2.39 -22.06
N TRP A 81 12.50 3.57 -22.19
CA TRP A 81 11.29 3.79 -22.99
C TRP A 81 11.30 5.18 -23.59
N GLU A 82 10.51 5.33 -24.65
CA GLU A 82 10.32 6.61 -25.35
C GLU A 82 8.87 6.76 -25.81
N THR A 83 8.41 7.98 -25.90
CA THR A 83 7.11 8.32 -26.47
C THR A 83 7.33 8.73 -27.94
N LEU A 84 6.91 7.89 -28.88
CA LEU A 84 7.05 8.15 -30.31
C LEU A 84 6.06 9.23 -30.78
N ASP A 85 4.85 9.20 -30.20
CA ASP A 85 3.84 10.26 -30.26
C ASP A 85 2.98 10.21 -29.00
N PRO A 86 2.04 11.15 -28.73
CA PRO A 86 1.28 11.21 -27.49
C PRO A 86 0.49 9.95 -27.12
N THR A 87 0.23 9.07 -28.10
CA THR A 87 -0.53 7.80 -27.94
C THR A 87 0.31 6.56 -28.18
N HIS A 88 1.60 6.71 -28.50
CA HIS A 88 2.45 5.59 -28.91
C HIS A 88 3.76 5.59 -28.09
N TRP A 89 3.90 4.59 -27.24
CA TRP A 89 5.06 4.35 -26.41
C TRP A 89 5.86 3.16 -26.90
N ARG A 90 7.20 3.24 -26.86
CA ARG A 90 8.12 2.13 -27.16
C ARG A 90 8.94 1.80 -25.93
N PHE A 91 9.05 0.52 -25.61
CA PHE A 91 9.86 0.02 -24.49
C PHE A 91 10.94 -0.92 -25.01
N HIS A 92 12.17 -0.68 -24.56
CA HIS A 92 13.32 -1.53 -24.83
C HIS A 92 13.54 -2.44 -23.62
N LEU A 93 13.41 -3.75 -23.84
CA LEU A 93 13.50 -4.76 -22.79
C LEU A 93 14.94 -5.16 -22.52
N ARG A 94 15.22 -5.48 -21.28
CA ARG A 94 16.55 -5.90 -20.82
C ARG A 94 16.87 -7.29 -21.35
N LYS A 95 18.05 -7.44 -21.97
CA LYS A 95 18.55 -8.71 -22.51
C LYS A 95 19.24 -9.52 -21.42
N GLY A 96 19.19 -10.85 -21.54
CA GLY A 96 19.90 -11.78 -20.65
C GLY A 96 19.25 -12.00 -19.28
N VAL A 97 18.09 -11.42 -19.02
CA VAL A 97 17.30 -11.72 -17.82
C VAL A 97 16.73 -13.13 -17.92
N LYS A 98 16.70 -13.84 -16.79
CA LYS A 98 16.13 -15.19 -16.68
C LYS A 98 15.13 -15.24 -15.55
N PHE A 99 14.07 -16.00 -15.75
CA PHE A 99 13.18 -16.45 -14.68
C PHE A 99 13.91 -17.42 -13.73
N HIS A 100 13.35 -17.66 -12.55
CA HIS A 100 13.96 -18.53 -11.53
C HIS A 100 14.16 -19.97 -12.01
N ASN A 101 13.31 -20.46 -12.92
CA ASN A 101 13.46 -21.77 -13.58
C ASN A 101 14.55 -21.81 -14.65
N GLY A 102 15.13 -20.66 -15.02
CA GLY A 102 16.17 -20.50 -16.03
C GLY A 102 15.68 -20.13 -17.43
N ASP A 103 14.37 -20.06 -17.67
CA ASP A 103 13.77 -19.61 -18.94
C ASP A 103 14.14 -18.14 -19.22
N PRO A 104 14.38 -17.76 -20.49
CA PRO A 104 14.73 -16.38 -20.83
C PRO A 104 13.49 -15.48 -20.79
N PHE A 105 13.64 -14.26 -20.26
CA PHE A 105 12.64 -13.21 -20.35
C PHE A 105 12.67 -12.55 -21.73
N THR A 106 11.50 -12.40 -22.35
CA THR A 106 11.31 -11.79 -23.68
C THR A 106 10.02 -10.97 -23.77
N ALA A 107 9.81 -10.33 -24.93
CA ALA A 107 8.57 -9.60 -25.23
C ALA A 107 7.31 -10.50 -25.17
N ASP A 108 7.42 -11.81 -25.42
CA ASP A 108 6.28 -12.73 -25.34
C ASP A 108 5.73 -12.84 -23.91
N ASP A 109 6.57 -12.70 -22.88
CA ASP A 109 6.17 -12.71 -21.48
C ASP A 109 5.45 -11.41 -21.10
N VAL A 110 5.89 -10.29 -21.65
CA VAL A 110 5.22 -8.98 -21.47
C VAL A 110 3.84 -8.99 -22.12
N MET A 111 3.73 -9.46 -23.36
CA MET A 111 2.47 -9.61 -24.09
C MET A 111 1.48 -10.48 -23.31
N PHE A 112 1.94 -11.66 -22.87
CA PHE A 112 1.16 -12.59 -22.06
C PHE A 112 0.70 -11.94 -20.74
N SER A 113 1.61 -11.27 -20.03
CA SER A 113 1.31 -10.63 -18.75
C SER A 113 0.33 -9.47 -18.89
N ALA A 114 0.36 -8.73 -20.01
CA ALA A 114 -0.61 -7.68 -20.31
C ALA A 114 -2.03 -8.23 -20.54
N GLU A 115 -2.16 -9.38 -21.18
CA GLU A 115 -3.45 -10.06 -21.33
C GLU A 115 -3.93 -10.65 -20.02
N ARG A 116 -3.02 -11.31 -19.27
CA ARG A 116 -3.34 -11.98 -18.02
C ARG A 116 -3.80 -11.00 -16.93
N VAL A 117 -3.15 -9.83 -16.80
CA VAL A 117 -3.52 -8.84 -15.78
C VAL A 117 -4.91 -8.23 -16.03
N ARG A 118 -5.37 -8.18 -17.28
CA ARG A 118 -6.72 -7.71 -17.66
C ARG A 118 -7.80 -8.80 -17.60
N ALA A 119 -7.40 -10.06 -17.44
CA ALA A 119 -8.33 -11.18 -17.44
C ALA A 119 -9.20 -11.22 -16.18
N THR A 120 -10.39 -11.82 -16.30
CA THR A 120 -11.29 -12.05 -15.17
C THR A 120 -10.58 -12.81 -14.06
N GLY A 121 -10.71 -12.32 -12.82
CA GLY A 121 -10.05 -12.87 -11.64
C GLY A 121 -8.86 -12.06 -11.16
N SER A 122 -8.32 -11.18 -11.99
CA SER A 122 -7.26 -10.24 -11.58
C SER A 122 -7.81 -9.08 -10.76
N ASN A 123 -7.09 -8.71 -9.70
CA ASN A 123 -7.33 -7.48 -8.94
C ASN A 123 -6.51 -6.28 -9.46
N PHE A 124 -5.78 -6.46 -10.57
CA PHE A 124 -4.89 -5.46 -11.15
C PHE A 124 -5.35 -4.97 -12.53
N THR A 125 -6.61 -5.21 -12.90
CA THR A 125 -7.15 -4.85 -14.22
C THR A 125 -6.99 -3.37 -14.55
N SER A 126 -7.06 -2.48 -13.55
CA SER A 126 -6.88 -1.03 -13.71
C SER A 126 -5.43 -0.60 -13.99
N ASN A 127 -4.44 -1.49 -13.88
CA ASN A 127 -3.04 -1.14 -14.16
C ASN A 127 -2.79 -0.97 -15.66
N ILE A 128 -3.53 -1.67 -16.51
CA ILE A 128 -3.42 -1.56 -17.96
C ILE A 128 -4.70 -0.93 -18.51
N PRO A 129 -4.63 0.23 -19.17
CA PRO A 129 -5.79 0.83 -19.82
C PRO A 129 -6.49 -0.17 -20.76
N PRO A 130 -7.83 -0.21 -20.80
CA PRO A 130 -8.56 -1.20 -21.60
C PRO A 130 -8.32 -1.06 -23.11
N ASP A 131 -8.02 0.15 -23.57
CA ASP A 131 -7.69 0.48 -24.97
C ASP A 131 -6.22 0.22 -25.33
N ALA A 132 -5.35 -0.07 -24.35
CA ALA A 132 -3.93 -0.29 -24.60
C ALA A 132 -3.70 -1.53 -25.46
N LYS A 133 -3.08 -1.33 -26.61
CA LYS A 133 -2.70 -2.38 -27.58
C LYS A 133 -1.20 -2.58 -27.51
N PHE A 134 -0.79 -3.78 -27.09
CA PHE A 134 0.60 -4.19 -27.05
C PHE A 134 0.99 -4.84 -28.38
N VAL A 135 2.13 -4.45 -28.93
CA VAL A 135 2.65 -4.97 -30.19
C VAL A 135 4.10 -5.40 -29.99
N LYS A 136 4.40 -6.65 -30.28
CA LYS A 136 5.77 -7.15 -30.30
C LYS A 136 6.46 -6.65 -31.57
N VAL A 137 7.50 -5.84 -31.43
CA VAL A 137 8.36 -5.40 -32.54
C VAL A 137 9.45 -6.45 -32.80
N ASP A 138 10.13 -6.88 -31.74
CA ASP A 138 11.08 -7.98 -31.71
C ASP A 138 11.10 -8.62 -30.31
N ASP A 139 12.03 -9.56 -30.05
CA ASP A 139 12.10 -10.26 -28.75
C ASP A 139 12.41 -9.34 -27.57
N TYR A 140 12.92 -8.13 -27.81
CA TYR A 140 13.34 -7.18 -26.77
C TYR A 140 12.80 -5.77 -27.01
N THR A 141 11.78 -5.62 -27.87
CA THR A 141 11.14 -4.33 -28.14
C THR A 141 9.64 -4.51 -28.24
N ILE A 142 8.89 -3.73 -27.48
CA ILE A 142 7.42 -3.69 -27.55
C ILE A 142 6.95 -2.27 -27.77
N ASP A 143 5.87 -2.13 -28.51
CA ASP A 143 5.11 -0.89 -28.63
C ASP A 143 3.78 -1.01 -27.87
N VAL A 144 3.37 0.12 -27.26
CA VAL A 144 2.07 0.24 -26.59
C VAL A 144 1.34 1.42 -27.20
N MET A 145 0.22 1.14 -27.85
CA MET A 145 -0.63 2.13 -28.50
C MET A 145 -1.93 2.32 -27.72
N LEU A 146 -2.33 3.56 -27.56
CA LEU A 146 -3.52 4.02 -26.83
C LEU A 146 -4.45 4.77 -27.79
N ASP A 147 -5.74 4.80 -27.50
CA ASP A 147 -6.70 5.59 -28.29
C ASP A 147 -6.64 7.10 -27.91
N SER A 148 -6.08 7.43 -26.74
CA SER A 148 -5.88 8.80 -26.24
C SER A 148 -4.55 8.92 -25.48
N PRO A 149 -3.95 10.12 -25.40
CA PRO A 149 -2.75 10.35 -24.58
C PRO A 149 -2.96 9.92 -23.13
N ASN A 150 -1.94 9.31 -22.53
CA ASN A 150 -1.96 8.95 -21.11
C ASN A 150 -0.59 9.25 -20.48
N PRO A 151 -0.38 10.45 -19.92
CA PRO A 151 0.90 10.84 -19.32
C PRO A 151 1.26 10.07 -18.05
N ILE A 152 0.30 9.36 -17.45
CA ILE A 152 0.53 8.55 -16.23
C ILE A 152 0.60 7.05 -16.50
N LEU A 153 0.66 6.62 -17.77
CA LEU A 153 0.68 5.21 -18.18
C LEU A 153 1.69 4.39 -17.35
N ILE A 154 2.93 4.88 -17.28
CA ILE A 154 4.01 4.19 -16.56
C ILE A 154 3.74 4.14 -15.05
N ALA A 155 3.12 5.19 -14.49
CA ALA A 155 2.74 5.22 -13.08
C ALA A 155 1.60 4.24 -12.75
N GLN A 156 0.69 3.99 -13.70
CA GLN A 156 -0.35 2.98 -13.57
C GLN A 156 0.20 1.55 -13.56
N TRP A 157 1.40 1.32 -14.12
CA TRP A 157 2.06 0.02 -14.17
C TRP A 157 2.76 -0.36 -12.87
N ASP A 158 2.74 0.49 -11.86
CA ASP A 158 3.25 0.17 -10.54
C ASP A 158 2.52 -1.07 -9.98
N GLY A 159 3.30 -2.08 -9.59
CA GLY A 159 2.76 -3.38 -9.17
C GLY A 159 2.26 -4.30 -10.31
N TRP A 160 2.38 -3.91 -11.60
CA TRP A 160 2.19 -4.84 -12.70
C TRP A 160 3.46 -5.66 -12.90
N LEU A 161 3.46 -6.88 -12.41
CA LEU A 161 4.60 -7.79 -12.38
C LEU A 161 4.55 -8.77 -13.54
N ILE A 162 5.70 -9.03 -14.18
CA ILE A 162 5.77 -9.88 -15.38
C ILE A 162 5.91 -11.35 -14.97
N MET A 163 5.16 -12.22 -15.64
CA MET A 163 5.15 -13.68 -15.45
C MET A 163 5.67 -14.39 -16.69
N ASP A 164 6.33 -15.52 -16.49
CA ASP A 164 6.78 -16.43 -17.54
C ASP A 164 5.57 -17.09 -18.23
N LYS A 165 5.39 -16.79 -19.51
CA LYS A 165 4.33 -17.34 -20.35
C LYS A 165 4.40 -18.86 -20.43
N LYS A 166 5.60 -19.40 -20.68
CA LYS A 166 5.81 -20.84 -20.86
C LYS A 166 5.46 -21.59 -19.58
N TRP A 167 5.98 -21.13 -18.44
CA TRP A 167 5.70 -21.72 -17.14
C TRP A 167 4.20 -21.67 -16.81
N CYS A 168 3.51 -20.54 -17.08
CA CYS A 168 2.08 -20.42 -16.85
C CYS A 168 1.26 -21.41 -17.71
N VAL A 169 1.65 -21.61 -18.96
CA VAL A 169 0.98 -22.56 -19.89
C VAL A 169 1.20 -23.99 -19.43
N GLU A 170 2.44 -24.37 -19.12
CA GLU A 170 2.80 -25.73 -18.70
C GLU A 170 2.13 -26.14 -17.36
N ASN A 171 1.83 -25.16 -16.49
CA ASN A 171 1.24 -25.38 -15.18
C ASN A 171 -0.26 -24.98 -15.09
N ASN A 172 -0.96 -24.84 -16.21
CA ASN A 172 -2.38 -24.48 -16.26
C ASN A 172 -2.72 -23.20 -15.45
N SER A 173 -1.81 -22.20 -15.48
CA SER A 173 -1.91 -20.94 -14.74
C SER A 173 -2.05 -19.72 -15.66
N VAL A 174 -2.62 -19.91 -16.86
CA VAL A 174 -2.84 -18.84 -17.85
C VAL A 174 -3.80 -17.78 -17.31
N ALA A 175 -4.84 -18.18 -16.61
CA ALA A 175 -5.75 -17.25 -15.94
C ALA A 175 -5.25 -16.88 -14.54
N PRO A 176 -5.46 -15.61 -14.08
CA PRO A 176 -5.14 -15.22 -12.72
C PRO A 176 -6.07 -15.92 -11.72
N THR A 177 -5.57 -16.13 -10.51
CA THR A 177 -6.36 -16.74 -9.43
C THR A 177 -7.21 -15.66 -8.75
N PRO A 178 -8.55 -15.76 -8.76
CA PRO A 178 -9.40 -14.80 -8.04
C PRO A 178 -9.15 -14.84 -6.53
N ALA A 179 -9.21 -13.70 -5.85
CA ALA A 179 -9.07 -13.63 -4.38
C ALA A 179 -10.17 -14.42 -3.64
N SER A 180 -11.31 -14.68 -4.29
CA SER A 180 -12.43 -15.49 -3.78
C SER A 180 -12.28 -16.99 -4.08
N ALA A 181 -11.23 -17.42 -4.77
CA ALA A 181 -11.03 -18.82 -5.11
C ALA A 181 -10.88 -19.68 -3.84
N THR A 182 -11.65 -20.76 -3.78
CA THR A 182 -11.60 -21.75 -2.67
C THR A 182 -10.62 -22.88 -2.95
N THR A 183 -10.26 -23.07 -4.23
CA THR A 183 -9.26 -24.07 -4.66
C THR A 183 -8.05 -23.30 -5.19
N PRO A 184 -6.86 -23.54 -4.64
CA PRO A 184 -5.64 -22.88 -5.11
C PRO A 184 -5.29 -23.35 -6.53
N SER A 185 -4.82 -22.43 -7.37
CA SER A 185 -4.16 -22.75 -8.64
C SER A 185 -2.70 -23.14 -8.39
N TYR A 186 -2.01 -23.65 -9.42
CA TYR A 186 -0.58 -23.90 -9.33
C TYR A 186 0.19 -22.61 -9.02
N ALA A 187 -0.11 -21.49 -9.70
CA ALA A 187 0.52 -20.21 -9.46
C ALA A 187 0.22 -19.62 -8.06
N SER A 188 -0.88 -20.02 -7.39
CA SER A 188 -1.14 -19.61 -6.01
C SER A 188 -0.19 -20.22 -4.99
N LEU A 189 0.40 -21.38 -5.32
CA LEU A 189 1.26 -22.17 -4.42
C LEU A 189 2.73 -22.18 -4.86
N HIS A 190 3.03 -21.79 -6.09
CA HIS A 190 4.36 -21.80 -6.69
C HIS A 190 4.62 -20.48 -7.38
N GLU A 191 5.87 -20.08 -7.42
CA GLU A 191 6.29 -18.88 -8.12
C GLU A 191 7.30 -19.20 -9.22
N ASN A 192 7.44 -18.30 -10.19
CA ASN A 192 8.53 -18.28 -11.16
C ASN A 192 8.71 -16.85 -11.66
N GLY A 193 9.38 -16.03 -10.85
CA GLY A 193 9.68 -14.64 -11.17
C GLY A 193 11.10 -14.43 -11.70
N THR A 194 11.47 -13.17 -11.86
CA THR A 194 12.82 -12.73 -12.26
C THR A 194 13.57 -12.06 -11.12
N GLY A 195 12.95 -11.98 -9.93
CA GLY A 195 13.36 -11.12 -8.82
C GLY A 195 14.65 -11.52 -8.10
N ARG A 196 15.01 -10.64 -7.16
CA ARG A 196 16.23 -10.79 -6.34
C ARG A 196 16.19 -11.97 -5.38
N PHE A 197 14.99 -12.43 -5.03
CA PHE A 197 14.74 -13.59 -4.19
C PHE A 197 13.77 -14.52 -4.89
N PHE A 198 13.87 -15.80 -4.60
CA PHE A 198 12.88 -16.81 -4.92
C PHE A 198 12.30 -17.40 -3.65
N ILE A 199 11.14 -18.03 -3.71
CA ILE A 199 10.49 -18.67 -2.56
C ILE A 199 10.93 -20.14 -2.49
N GLU A 200 11.67 -20.48 -1.43
CA GLU A 200 12.07 -21.85 -1.14
C GLU A 200 10.92 -22.67 -0.54
N SER A 201 10.13 -22.06 0.33
CA SER A 201 8.96 -22.70 0.93
C SER A 201 7.90 -21.67 1.32
N HIS A 202 6.63 -22.06 1.17
CA HIS A 202 5.48 -21.26 1.53
C HIS A 202 4.42 -22.12 2.22
N GLN A 203 4.09 -21.75 3.46
CA GLN A 203 3.02 -22.33 4.25
C GLN A 203 2.09 -21.20 4.72
N PRO A 204 0.94 -20.99 4.05
CA PRO A 204 0.01 -19.90 4.39
C PRO A 204 -0.37 -19.92 5.88
N GLY A 205 -0.35 -18.76 6.52
CA GLY A 205 -0.62 -18.58 7.95
C GLY A 205 0.51 -19.01 8.88
N VAL A 206 1.60 -19.59 8.38
CA VAL A 206 2.70 -20.13 9.19
C VAL A 206 4.02 -19.44 8.88
N LYS A 207 4.55 -19.64 7.68
CA LYS A 207 5.88 -19.11 7.31
C LYS A 207 6.09 -19.11 5.79
N THR A 208 6.79 -18.10 5.29
CA THR A 208 7.35 -18.07 3.94
C THR A 208 8.85 -17.81 4.01
N VAL A 209 9.64 -18.64 3.33
CA VAL A 209 11.10 -18.52 3.26
C VAL A 209 11.51 -18.06 1.88
N PHE A 210 12.16 -16.90 1.83
CA PHE A 210 12.74 -16.35 0.61
C PHE A 210 14.26 -16.59 0.65
N LYS A 211 14.82 -17.01 -0.47
CA LYS A 211 16.27 -17.17 -0.66
C LYS A 211 16.79 -16.21 -1.71
N ILE A 212 18.00 -15.73 -1.52
CA ILE A 212 18.65 -14.85 -2.52
C ILE A 212 18.83 -15.59 -3.85
N ASN A 213 18.45 -14.95 -4.94
CA ASN A 213 18.72 -15.43 -6.29
C ASN A 213 20.16 -15.08 -6.68
N PRO A 214 21.09 -16.07 -6.75
CA PRO A 214 22.48 -15.79 -7.09
C PRO A 214 22.68 -15.39 -8.55
N ASN A 215 21.66 -15.66 -9.39
CA ASN A 215 21.68 -15.39 -10.83
C ASN A 215 20.87 -14.15 -11.21
N TRP A 216 20.46 -13.33 -10.23
CA TRP A 216 19.74 -12.11 -10.53
C TRP A 216 20.56 -11.17 -11.40
N TRP A 217 19.94 -10.62 -12.43
CA TRP A 217 20.60 -9.83 -13.49
C TRP A 217 21.22 -8.51 -13.00
N GLY A 218 20.78 -7.98 -11.87
CA GLY A 218 21.24 -6.70 -11.33
C GLY A 218 22.31 -6.84 -10.26
N LYS A 219 22.67 -5.71 -9.67
CA LYS A 219 23.59 -5.66 -8.52
C LYS A 219 22.78 -5.59 -7.22
N SER A 220 22.91 -6.60 -6.39
CA SER A 220 22.23 -6.62 -5.08
C SER A 220 22.85 -5.60 -4.12
N GLU A 221 22.01 -4.83 -3.43
CA GLU A 221 22.41 -3.91 -2.36
C GLU A 221 22.35 -4.58 -0.98
N THR A 222 21.67 -5.72 -0.86
CA THR A 222 21.53 -6.45 0.39
C THR A 222 22.70 -7.43 0.61
N ASN A 223 23.00 -7.68 1.88
CA ASN A 223 23.88 -8.78 2.29
C ASN A 223 23.09 -9.99 2.80
N LEU A 224 21.76 -9.96 2.73
CA LEU A 224 20.89 -11.06 3.16
C LEU A 224 21.01 -12.24 2.20
N LYS A 225 20.96 -13.44 2.77
CA LYS A 225 20.88 -14.71 2.02
C LYS A 225 19.48 -15.31 2.10
N GLU A 226 18.73 -14.93 3.13
CA GLU A 226 17.43 -15.48 3.44
C GLU A 226 16.56 -14.45 4.13
N ILE A 227 15.25 -14.48 3.86
CA ILE A 227 14.23 -13.75 4.59
C ILE A 227 13.20 -14.76 5.08
N ASP A 228 13.01 -14.79 6.38
CA ASP A 228 11.99 -15.59 7.07
C ASP A 228 10.79 -14.70 7.39
N PHE A 229 9.71 -14.86 6.66
CA PHE A 229 8.47 -14.15 6.93
C PHE A 229 7.52 -15.00 7.77
N THR A 230 6.99 -14.42 8.86
CA THR A 230 6.00 -15.05 9.75
C THR A 230 4.84 -14.08 9.98
N PRO A 231 3.59 -14.42 9.63
CA PRO A 231 2.44 -13.60 9.95
C PRO A 231 2.14 -13.66 11.45
N ILE A 232 2.15 -12.50 12.13
CA ILE A 232 1.80 -12.36 13.55
C ILE A 232 0.70 -11.31 13.69
N ALA A 233 -0.55 -11.73 13.72
CA ALA A 233 -1.71 -10.82 13.75
C ALA A 233 -1.77 -9.97 15.03
N SER A 234 -1.44 -10.56 16.20
CA SER A 234 -1.44 -9.86 17.49
C SER A 234 -0.33 -8.83 17.56
N ALA A 235 -0.68 -7.56 17.67
CA ALA A 235 0.29 -6.46 17.80
C ALA A 235 1.20 -6.61 19.05
N ALA A 236 0.64 -7.03 20.17
CA ALA A 236 1.41 -7.25 21.41
C ALA A 236 2.45 -8.37 21.25
N THR A 237 2.05 -9.47 20.61
CA THR A 237 2.95 -10.60 20.29
C THR A 237 4.05 -10.17 19.31
N ARG A 238 3.70 -9.41 18.27
CA ARG A 238 4.65 -8.89 17.29
C ARG A 238 5.71 -8.00 17.94
N VAL A 239 5.29 -7.05 18.79
CA VAL A 239 6.23 -6.18 19.54
C VAL A 239 7.09 -6.98 20.50
N ALA A 240 6.53 -7.97 21.22
CA ALA A 240 7.29 -8.85 22.11
C ALA A 240 8.36 -9.64 21.34
N ALA A 241 8.03 -10.20 20.17
CA ALA A 241 8.96 -10.95 19.31
C ALA A 241 10.14 -10.07 18.82
N LEU A 242 9.90 -8.78 18.52
CA LEU A 242 10.98 -7.83 18.18
C LEU A 242 11.89 -7.57 19.39
N LEU A 243 11.29 -7.29 20.56
CA LEU A 243 12.05 -6.97 21.77
C LEU A 243 12.86 -8.15 22.32
N SER A 244 12.38 -9.38 22.15
CA SER A 244 13.12 -10.60 22.49
C SER A 244 14.20 -10.98 21.47
N GLY A 245 14.18 -10.36 20.28
CA GLY A 245 15.06 -10.70 19.18
C GLY A 245 14.65 -11.99 18.43
N GLU A 246 13.43 -12.46 18.60
CA GLU A 246 12.86 -13.54 17.79
C GLU A 246 12.67 -13.13 16.33
N VAL A 247 12.27 -11.87 16.10
CA VAL A 247 12.22 -11.25 14.78
C VAL A 247 13.07 -9.99 14.73
N ASP A 248 13.51 -9.60 13.53
CA ASP A 248 14.39 -8.47 13.28
C ASP A 248 13.65 -7.23 12.81
N VAL A 249 12.50 -7.42 12.13
CA VAL A 249 11.64 -6.35 11.60
C VAL A 249 10.18 -6.70 11.86
N ILE A 250 9.39 -5.70 12.24
CA ILE A 250 7.94 -5.82 12.38
C ILE A 250 7.21 -4.64 11.72
N GLU A 251 6.04 -4.88 11.16
CA GLU A 251 5.14 -3.84 10.63
C GLU A 251 3.67 -4.29 10.83
N PRO A 252 2.80 -3.39 11.34
CA PRO A 252 3.10 -2.11 12.00
C PRO A 252 3.46 -2.26 13.48
N VAL A 253 4.12 -1.24 14.03
CA VAL A 253 4.21 -1.03 15.48
C VAL A 253 3.04 -0.16 15.92
N PRO A 254 2.26 -0.56 16.96
CA PRO A 254 1.26 0.34 17.54
C PRO A 254 1.93 1.62 18.07
N ILE A 255 1.33 2.78 17.80
CA ILE A 255 1.95 4.06 18.18
C ILE A 255 2.14 4.23 19.69
N GLN A 256 1.34 3.56 20.51
CA GLN A 256 1.50 3.51 21.97
C GLN A 256 2.74 2.73 22.43
N ASP A 257 3.28 1.84 21.59
CA ASP A 257 4.45 1.01 21.90
C ASP A 257 5.77 1.62 21.41
N ILE A 258 5.74 2.70 20.63
CA ILE A 258 6.94 3.30 20.02
C ILE A 258 8.00 3.67 21.06
N GLU A 259 7.58 4.35 22.12
CA GLU A 259 8.49 4.74 23.20
C GLU A 259 9.13 3.51 23.88
N ARG A 260 8.33 2.45 24.12
CA ARG A 260 8.81 1.21 24.73
C ARG A 260 9.84 0.51 23.84
N VAL A 261 9.60 0.47 22.52
CA VAL A 261 10.54 -0.13 21.56
C VAL A 261 11.83 0.69 21.51
N ASN A 262 11.74 2.00 21.39
CA ASN A 262 12.91 2.89 21.35
C ASN A 262 13.75 2.87 22.64
N ALA A 263 13.11 2.69 23.79
CA ALA A 263 13.80 2.59 25.08
C ALA A 263 14.43 1.22 25.34
N SER A 264 14.19 0.20 24.51
CA SER A 264 14.66 -1.17 24.72
C SER A 264 16.19 -1.32 24.60
N GLY A 265 16.85 -0.43 23.86
CA GLY A 265 18.28 -0.55 23.52
C GLY A 265 18.59 -1.60 22.43
N THR A 266 17.64 -2.45 22.04
CA THR A 266 17.83 -3.53 21.06
C THR A 266 17.17 -3.24 19.72
N ALA A 267 16.16 -2.39 19.69
CA ALA A 267 15.38 -2.05 18.52
C ALA A 267 15.01 -0.55 18.51
N LYS A 268 14.58 -0.07 17.37
CA LYS A 268 14.06 1.28 17.16
C LYS A 268 12.83 1.23 16.27
N VAL A 269 12.04 2.29 16.29
CA VAL A 269 10.92 2.46 15.35
C VAL A 269 11.28 3.51 14.31
N LEU A 270 11.21 3.11 13.04
CA LEU A 270 11.23 4.06 11.92
C LEU A 270 9.83 4.65 11.79
N THR A 271 9.74 5.97 11.76
CA THR A 271 8.48 6.70 11.59
C THR A 271 8.59 7.66 10.42
N GLY A 272 7.50 7.84 9.70
CA GLY A 272 7.41 8.77 8.58
C GLY A 272 5.97 8.93 8.11
N PRO A 273 5.70 9.89 7.21
CA PRO A 273 4.38 10.04 6.62
C PRO A 273 4.12 8.94 5.59
N GLU A 274 2.93 8.34 5.64
CA GLU A 274 2.43 7.43 4.59
C GLU A 274 1.73 8.24 3.50
N LEU A 275 1.71 7.76 2.25
CA LEU A 275 0.93 8.39 1.16
C LEU A 275 -0.58 8.31 1.37
N ARG A 276 -1.04 7.64 2.42
CA ARG A 276 -2.45 7.49 2.76
C ARG A 276 -3.00 8.72 3.45
N THR A 277 -4.08 9.27 2.90
CA THR A 277 -4.89 10.30 3.57
C THR A 277 -6.09 9.65 4.24
N ILE A 278 -6.27 9.92 5.52
CA ILE A 278 -7.46 9.55 6.30
C ILE A 278 -8.46 10.70 6.25
N PHE A 279 -9.73 10.37 6.03
CA PHE A 279 -10.79 11.36 5.87
C PHE A 279 -12.15 10.84 6.32
N LEU A 280 -13.08 11.76 6.51
CA LEU A 280 -14.49 11.46 6.74
C LEU A 280 -15.30 11.77 5.49
N GLY A 281 -16.27 10.92 5.19
CA GLY A 281 -17.20 11.10 4.09
C GLY A 281 -18.66 11.08 4.58
N MET A 282 -19.53 11.68 3.80
CA MET A 282 -20.96 11.86 4.06
C MET A 282 -21.77 11.28 2.91
N ASP A 283 -22.93 10.69 3.20
CA ASP A 283 -23.85 10.27 2.15
C ASP A 283 -24.55 11.50 1.53
N LEU A 284 -24.22 11.78 0.29
CA LEU A 284 -24.74 12.89 -0.50
C LEU A 284 -25.69 12.42 -1.60
N SER A 285 -25.85 11.12 -1.78
CA SER A 285 -26.60 10.54 -2.89
C SER A 285 -28.09 10.37 -2.58
N ARG A 286 -28.44 9.95 -1.37
CA ARG A 286 -29.82 9.62 -0.99
C ARG A 286 -30.64 10.86 -0.72
N ASP A 287 -31.95 10.78 -1.01
CA ASP A 287 -32.91 11.85 -0.66
C ASP A 287 -33.24 11.87 0.83
N GLU A 288 -33.25 10.71 1.47
CA GLU A 288 -33.34 10.55 2.92
C GLU A 288 -32.09 9.89 3.45
N LEU A 289 -31.49 10.47 4.50
CA LEU A 289 -30.27 9.94 5.12
C LEU A 289 -30.57 8.64 5.88
N LEU A 290 -29.85 7.58 5.57
CA LEU A 290 -29.92 6.33 6.33
C LEU A 290 -29.51 6.55 7.79
N TYR A 291 -30.04 5.74 8.69
CA TYR A 291 -29.63 5.67 10.09
C TYR A 291 -29.59 7.06 10.79
N SER A 292 -30.56 7.94 10.46
CA SER A 292 -30.69 9.28 11.04
C SER A 292 -32.04 9.50 11.69
N SER A 293 -32.09 10.40 12.68
CA SER A 293 -33.33 10.89 13.26
C SER A 293 -34.11 11.82 12.29
N VAL A 294 -33.41 12.39 11.31
CA VAL A 294 -34.07 13.25 10.29
C VAL A 294 -34.72 12.36 9.24
N LYS A 295 -36.08 12.57 9.08
CA LYS A 295 -36.88 11.81 8.13
C LYS A 295 -37.30 12.65 6.94
N GLY A 296 -37.46 12.00 5.77
CA GLY A 296 -37.93 12.63 4.54
C GLY A 296 -36.92 13.54 3.87
N LYS A 297 -35.71 13.68 4.40
CA LYS A 297 -34.62 14.48 3.79
C LYS A 297 -33.24 14.04 4.23
N ASN A 298 -32.24 14.49 3.49
CA ASN A 298 -30.84 14.28 3.80
C ASN A 298 -30.17 15.60 4.19
N PRO A 299 -29.80 15.79 5.47
CA PRO A 299 -29.15 17.02 5.94
C PRO A 299 -27.86 17.36 5.18
N PHE A 300 -27.09 16.34 4.73
CA PHE A 300 -25.83 16.56 4.04
C PHE A 300 -25.98 17.13 2.61
N LYS A 301 -27.20 17.18 2.04
CA LYS A 301 -27.44 17.92 0.79
C LYS A 301 -27.28 19.43 0.95
N ASP A 302 -27.44 19.95 2.17
CA ASP A 302 -27.17 21.34 2.49
C ASP A 302 -25.66 21.56 2.77
N VAL A 303 -25.02 22.43 1.98
CA VAL A 303 -23.59 22.72 2.12
C VAL A 303 -23.24 23.29 3.50
N ARG A 304 -24.17 24.02 4.14
CA ARG A 304 -23.96 24.59 5.49
C ARG A 304 -23.83 23.50 6.54
N VAL A 305 -24.54 22.39 6.38
CA VAL A 305 -24.40 21.21 7.28
C VAL A 305 -23.05 20.56 7.08
N ARG A 306 -22.59 20.41 5.83
CA ARG A 306 -21.25 19.85 5.55
C ARG A 306 -20.13 20.75 6.09
N GLU A 307 -20.27 22.07 5.91
CA GLU A 307 -19.33 23.05 6.49
C GLU A 307 -19.31 22.97 8.01
N ALA A 308 -20.49 22.84 8.65
CA ALA A 308 -20.58 22.69 10.11
C ALA A 308 -19.83 21.45 10.59
N PHE A 309 -20.01 20.29 9.95
CA PHE A 309 -19.26 19.07 10.27
C PHE A 309 -17.75 19.27 10.09
N TYR A 310 -17.34 19.92 8.99
CA TYR A 310 -15.93 20.21 8.73
C TYR A 310 -15.32 21.09 9.83
N LYS A 311 -15.98 22.19 10.20
CA LYS A 311 -15.51 23.15 11.23
C LYS A 311 -15.56 22.57 12.65
N ALA A 312 -16.40 21.58 12.91
CA ALA A 312 -16.51 20.91 14.20
C ALA A 312 -15.36 19.92 14.48
N VAL A 313 -14.61 19.49 13.45
CA VAL A 313 -13.55 18.49 13.62
C VAL A 313 -12.18 19.14 13.84
N ASP A 314 -11.66 19.02 15.06
CA ASP A 314 -10.34 19.50 15.48
C ASP A 314 -9.25 18.47 15.10
N VAL A 315 -8.65 18.62 13.92
CA VAL A 315 -7.59 17.73 13.44
C VAL A 315 -6.30 17.87 14.21
N ASP A 316 -6.02 19.06 14.78
CA ASP A 316 -4.82 19.29 15.60
C ASP A 316 -4.93 18.55 16.93
N LEU A 317 -6.14 18.48 17.50
CA LEU A 317 -6.40 17.68 18.70
C LEU A 317 -6.26 16.18 18.39
N ILE A 318 -6.78 15.72 17.24
CA ILE A 318 -6.59 14.33 16.77
C ILE A 318 -5.09 14.03 16.64
N GLN A 319 -4.32 14.88 15.95
CA GLN A 319 -2.87 14.72 15.81
C GLN A 319 -2.20 14.59 17.17
N LYS A 320 -2.45 15.54 18.09
CA LYS A 320 -1.75 15.61 19.39
C LYS A 320 -2.15 14.49 20.34
N ARG A 321 -3.44 14.16 20.44
CA ARG A 321 -3.97 13.27 21.50
C ARG A 321 -4.19 11.84 21.03
N VAL A 322 -4.69 11.67 19.81
CA VAL A 322 -5.00 10.34 19.24
C VAL A 322 -3.78 9.77 18.52
N MET A 323 -3.12 10.59 17.69
CA MET A 323 -1.97 10.18 16.87
C MET A 323 -0.61 10.47 17.51
N ARG A 324 -0.58 10.99 18.74
CA ARG A 324 0.66 11.27 19.51
C ARG A 324 1.70 12.08 18.73
N GLY A 325 1.24 13.01 17.87
CA GLY A 325 2.08 13.88 17.07
C GLY A 325 2.58 13.28 15.76
N LEU A 326 2.29 12.03 15.46
CA LEU A 326 2.88 11.29 14.32
C LEU A 326 2.17 11.53 12.98
N SER A 327 0.90 11.92 12.98
CA SER A 327 0.17 12.22 11.75
C SER A 327 0.40 13.67 11.30
N THR A 328 0.19 13.94 10.01
CA THR A 328 0.27 15.30 9.44
C THR A 328 -1.12 15.75 9.01
N PRO A 329 -1.73 16.81 9.62
CA PRO A 329 -3.02 17.34 9.18
C PRO A 329 -3.05 17.63 7.68
N SER A 330 -4.16 17.29 7.00
CA SER A 330 -4.30 17.45 5.55
C SER A 330 -5.45 18.40 5.20
N ALA A 331 -5.23 19.25 4.18
CA ALA A 331 -6.27 20.06 3.56
C ALA A 331 -6.92 19.36 2.36
N LEU A 332 -6.22 18.38 1.75
CA LEU A 332 -6.63 17.67 0.55
C LEU A 332 -6.82 16.17 0.81
N MET A 333 -7.49 15.52 -0.13
CA MET A 333 -7.70 14.08 -0.17
C MET A 333 -6.48 13.31 -0.73
N ILE A 334 -5.34 13.97 -0.88
CA ILE A 334 -4.10 13.43 -1.41
C ILE A 334 -2.91 13.85 -0.55
N ALA A 335 -1.93 12.97 -0.42
CA ALA A 335 -0.67 13.28 0.26
C ALA A 335 0.12 14.37 -0.48
N PRO A 336 0.74 15.33 0.22
CA PRO A 336 1.48 16.43 -0.42
C PRO A 336 2.58 15.99 -1.37
N GLN A 337 3.20 14.85 -1.11
CA GLN A 337 4.27 14.29 -1.94
C GLN A 337 3.81 13.91 -3.36
N LEU A 338 2.50 13.71 -3.56
CA LEU A 338 1.92 13.28 -4.83
C LEU A 338 1.34 14.43 -5.65
N TYR A 339 1.30 15.65 -5.11
CA TYR A 339 0.72 16.79 -5.79
C TYR A 339 1.51 18.08 -5.51
N PRO A 340 2.25 18.63 -6.51
CA PRO A 340 3.17 19.76 -6.31
C PRO A 340 2.52 21.04 -5.78
N LEU A 341 1.24 21.30 -6.11
CA LEU A 341 0.51 22.49 -5.67
C LEU A 341 -0.25 22.30 -4.35
N SER A 342 -0.04 21.18 -3.63
CA SER A 342 -0.74 20.88 -2.38
C SER A 342 -0.58 21.97 -1.31
N ASN A 343 0.58 22.64 -1.26
CA ASN A 343 0.87 23.71 -0.30
C ASN A 343 0.09 25.02 -0.54
N GLU A 344 -0.58 25.16 -1.69
CA GLU A 344 -1.45 26.29 -1.98
C GLU A 344 -2.83 26.18 -1.30
N PHE A 345 -3.12 25.03 -0.71
CA PHE A 345 -4.37 24.75 -0.04
C PHE A 345 -4.24 24.85 1.47
N THR A 346 -5.17 25.53 2.09
CA THR A 346 -5.22 25.70 3.54
C THR A 346 -6.52 25.10 4.08
N ARG A 347 -6.39 24.29 5.13
CA ARG A 347 -7.55 23.73 5.83
C ARG A 347 -8.33 24.84 6.55
N PRO A 348 -9.68 24.91 6.43
CA PRO A 348 -10.52 25.72 7.30
C PRO A 348 -10.26 25.42 8.77
N LYS A 349 -10.19 26.48 9.60
CA LYS A 349 -9.92 26.36 11.03
C LYS A 349 -11.06 25.65 11.76
N TYR A 350 -10.72 24.90 12.81
CA TYR A 350 -11.67 24.41 13.80
C TYR A 350 -12.41 25.59 14.46
N ASP A 351 -13.73 25.56 14.40
CA ASP A 351 -14.61 26.61 14.96
C ASP A 351 -15.99 26.01 15.27
N PRO A 352 -16.16 25.42 16.46
CA PRO A 352 -17.40 24.79 16.84
C PRO A 352 -18.57 25.77 17.02
N ASP A 353 -18.29 27.05 17.35
CA ASP A 353 -19.35 28.06 17.49
C ASP A 353 -19.91 28.44 16.13
N ALA A 354 -19.06 28.67 15.13
CA ALA A 354 -19.50 28.85 13.73
C ALA A 354 -20.22 27.61 13.19
N ALA A 355 -19.74 26.40 13.52
CA ALA A 355 -20.39 25.15 13.14
C ALA A 355 -21.82 25.04 13.70
N LYS A 356 -22.03 25.36 14.98
CA LYS A 356 -23.35 25.37 15.61
C LYS A 356 -24.28 26.41 14.97
N LYS A 357 -23.77 27.59 14.64
CA LYS A 357 -24.52 28.64 13.94
C LYS A 357 -24.99 28.17 12.56
N LEU A 358 -24.09 27.54 11.79
CA LEU A 358 -24.41 26.99 10.47
C LEU A 358 -25.51 25.90 10.54
N LEU A 359 -25.48 25.02 11.55
CA LEU A 359 -26.55 24.04 11.77
C LEU A 359 -27.88 24.72 12.07
N THR A 360 -27.88 25.77 12.90
CA THR A 360 -29.08 26.56 13.22
C THR A 360 -29.66 27.20 11.94
N GLU A 361 -28.82 27.83 11.12
CA GLU A 361 -29.21 28.43 9.84
C GLU A 361 -29.73 27.40 8.82
N ALA A 362 -29.22 26.15 8.88
CA ALA A 362 -29.70 25.05 8.06
C ALA A 362 -31.00 24.40 8.57
N GLY A 363 -31.54 24.89 9.71
CA GLY A 363 -32.79 24.38 10.30
C GLY A 363 -32.60 23.26 11.32
N TYR A 364 -31.41 23.10 11.90
CA TYR A 364 -31.07 22.11 12.92
C TYR A 364 -30.50 22.79 14.19
N PRO A 365 -31.24 23.67 14.88
CA PRO A 365 -30.74 24.40 16.06
C PRO A 365 -30.35 23.51 17.22
N ASP A 366 -31.03 22.35 17.35
CA ASP A 366 -30.78 21.34 18.40
C ASP A 366 -29.92 20.17 17.89
N GLY A 367 -29.41 20.29 16.65
CA GLY A 367 -28.69 19.21 15.99
C GLY A 367 -29.60 18.07 15.51
N PHE A 368 -29.04 16.87 15.34
CA PHE A 368 -29.75 15.65 14.97
C PHE A 368 -28.93 14.41 15.29
N GLU A 369 -29.54 13.22 15.16
CA GLU A 369 -28.85 11.95 15.40
C GLU A 369 -28.55 11.26 14.06
N LEU A 370 -27.37 10.60 13.98
CA LEU A 370 -26.98 9.74 12.86
C LEU A 370 -25.99 8.67 13.28
N THR A 371 -25.85 7.61 12.46
CA THR A 371 -24.81 6.59 12.65
C THR A 371 -23.55 6.94 11.87
N MET A 372 -22.38 6.72 12.49
CA MET A 372 -21.06 6.76 11.87
C MET A 372 -20.50 5.34 11.74
N ASP A 373 -20.16 4.93 10.52
CA ASP A 373 -19.45 3.69 10.24
C ASP A 373 -17.93 3.89 10.34
N CYS A 374 -17.26 3.02 11.08
CA CYS A 374 -15.82 3.10 11.32
C CYS A 374 -15.20 1.69 11.33
N PRO A 375 -14.07 1.44 10.66
CA PRO A 375 -13.29 0.23 10.92
C PRO A 375 -12.60 0.35 12.28
N ASN A 376 -12.16 -0.79 12.85
CA ASN A 376 -11.44 -0.83 14.13
C ASN A 376 -10.12 -1.63 14.08
N ASP A 377 -9.76 -2.10 12.88
CA ASP A 377 -8.55 -2.91 12.63
C ASP A 377 -7.93 -2.67 11.24
N ARG A 378 -8.23 -1.50 10.64
CA ARG A 378 -7.77 -1.16 9.27
C ARG A 378 -6.71 -0.07 9.24
N TYR A 379 -6.93 1.02 9.96
CA TYR A 379 -6.05 2.20 9.98
C TYR A 379 -5.45 2.40 11.37
N VAL A 380 -4.38 3.18 11.43
CA VAL A 380 -3.74 3.50 12.72
C VAL A 380 -4.74 4.26 13.60
N ASN A 381 -5.10 3.69 14.73
CA ASN A 381 -6.03 4.25 15.72
C ASN A 381 -7.42 4.65 15.17
N ASP A 382 -7.90 3.98 14.13
CA ASP A 382 -9.19 4.30 13.49
C ASP A 382 -10.36 4.44 14.47
N SER A 383 -10.60 3.46 15.33
CA SER A 383 -11.66 3.53 16.34
C SER A 383 -11.50 4.72 17.29
N ALA A 384 -10.28 5.03 17.71
CA ALA A 384 -10.01 6.17 18.59
C ALA A 384 -10.20 7.52 17.88
N ILE A 385 -9.88 7.60 16.58
CA ILE A 385 -10.17 8.77 15.74
C ILE A 385 -11.69 8.98 15.66
N CYS A 386 -12.45 7.92 15.35
CA CYS A 386 -13.90 8.01 15.27
C CYS A 386 -14.54 8.42 16.61
N GLN A 387 -14.08 7.88 17.74
CA GLN A 387 -14.55 8.27 19.07
C GLN A 387 -14.27 9.76 19.35
N ALA A 388 -13.10 10.27 18.96
CA ALA A 388 -12.79 11.69 19.10
C ALA A 388 -13.73 12.56 18.26
N VAL A 389 -14.01 12.17 17.01
CA VAL A 389 -14.96 12.85 16.10
C VAL A 389 -16.37 12.87 16.71
N VAL A 390 -16.86 11.75 17.27
CA VAL A 390 -18.16 11.68 17.97
C VAL A 390 -18.22 12.71 19.08
N GLY A 391 -17.19 12.81 19.94
CA GLY A 391 -17.13 13.78 21.01
C GLY A 391 -17.07 15.24 20.52
N MET A 392 -16.47 15.49 19.37
CA MET A 392 -16.42 16.83 18.76
C MET A 392 -17.78 17.24 18.19
N LEU A 393 -18.47 16.34 17.47
CA LEU A 393 -19.79 16.60 16.90
C LEU A 393 -20.87 16.78 17.97
N ALA A 394 -20.73 16.11 19.12
CA ALA A 394 -21.63 16.31 20.26
C ALA A 394 -21.62 17.76 20.78
N ARG A 395 -20.49 18.49 20.67
CA ARG A 395 -20.39 19.91 21.09
C ARG A 395 -21.28 20.85 20.27
N ILE A 396 -21.60 20.46 19.03
CA ILE A 396 -22.47 21.24 18.15
C ILE A 396 -23.92 20.69 18.09
N GLY A 397 -24.28 19.77 19.01
CA GLY A 397 -25.62 19.19 19.10
C GLY A 397 -25.84 17.95 18.24
N VAL A 398 -24.85 17.48 17.50
CA VAL A 398 -25.01 16.28 16.66
C VAL A 398 -24.66 15.04 17.50
N LYS A 399 -25.66 14.15 17.66
CA LYS A 399 -25.48 12.88 18.36
C LYS A 399 -25.12 11.78 17.37
N VAL A 400 -23.95 11.20 17.53
CA VAL A 400 -23.44 10.16 16.63
C VAL A 400 -23.43 8.81 17.33
N ASP A 401 -24.15 7.84 16.75
CA ASP A 401 -24.08 6.43 17.12
C ASP A 401 -22.89 5.78 16.35
N LEU A 402 -21.84 5.45 17.07
CA LEU A 402 -20.61 4.92 16.48
C LEU A 402 -20.69 3.41 16.29
N LEU A 403 -20.69 2.97 15.02
CA LEU A 403 -20.60 1.56 14.64
C LEU A 403 -19.15 1.22 14.26
N ALA A 404 -18.33 0.88 15.24
CA ALA A 404 -16.95 0.44 15.03
C ALA A 404 -16.91 -1.08 14.78
N GLN A 405 -16.42 -1.51 13.60
CA GLN A 405 -16.47 -2.89 13.14
C GLN A 405 -15.12 -3.37 12.58
N PRO A 406 -14.83 -4.68 12.64
CA PRO A 406 -13.72 -5.25 11.88
C PRO A 406 -13.83 -4.90 10.38
N LYS A 407 -12.68 -4.66 9.74
CA LYS A 407 -12.59 -4.20 8.34
C LYS A 407 -13.42 -5.04 7.36
N GLN A 408 -13.49 -6.35 7.57
CA GLN A 408 -14.28 -7.23 6.69
C GLN A 408 -15.77 -6.90 6.75
N GLN A 409 -16.34 -6.69 7.95
CA GLN A 409 -17.75 -6.32 8.14
C GLN A 409 -18.00 -4.90 7.67
N TYR A 410 -17.09 -3.97 7.99
CA TYR A 410 -17.16 -2.59 7.55
C TYR A 410 -17.22 -2.51 6.02
N PHE A 411 -16.25 -3.07 5.30
CA PHE A 411 -16.21 -3.00 3.84
C PHE A 411 -17.34 -3.78 3.16
N ALA A 412 -17.77 -4.91 3.73
CA ALA A 412 -18.95 -5.64 3.23
C ALA A 412 -20.24 -4.80 3.28
N LYS A 413 -20.35 -3.86 4.23
CA LYS A 413 -21.51 -2.96 4.36
C LYS A 413 -21.40 -1.73 3.45
N VAL A 414 -20.24 -1.06 3.45
CA VAL A 414 -20.11 0.30 2.88
C VAL A 414 -19.69 0.33 1.42
N LEU A 415 -19.12 -0.76 0.87
CA LEU A 415 -18.72 -0.84 -0.55
C LEU A 415 -19.91 -1.21 -1.45
N LYS A 416 -19.69 -1.15 -2.78
CA LYS A 416 -20.68 -1.46 -3.82
C LYS A 416 -21.46 -2.76 -3.59
N PRO A 417 -20.82 -3.91 -3.24
CA PRO A 417 -21.56 -5.15 -2.96
C PRO A 417 -22.55 -5.02 -1.78
N GLY A 418 -22.24 -4.20 -0.78
CA GLY A 418 -23.10 -3.91 0.36
C GLY A 418 -24.15 -2.82 0.10
N GLY A 419 -24.14 -2.20 -1.08
CA GLY A 419 -25.06 -1.14 -1.50
C GLY A 419 -24.77 0.20 -0.84
N TYR A 420 -23.53 0.48 -0.47
CA TYR A 420 -23.10 1.74 0.13
C TYR A 420 -23.95 2.15 1.35
N LYS A 421 -24.25 1.21 2.25
CA LYS A 421 -25.15 1.42 3.39
C LYS A 421 -24.47 2.17 4.54
N THR A 422 -24.19 3.45 4.31
CA THR A 422 -23.56 4.32 5.31
C THR A 422 -24.15 5.72 5.25
N SER A 423 -24.10 6.46 6.36
CA SER A 423 -24.54 7.86 6.45
C SER A 423 -23.35 8.80 6.60
N PHE A 424 -22.42 8.43 7.46
CA PHE A 424 -21.18 9.12 7.77
C PHE A 424 -20.11 8.07 8.05
N PHE A 425 -18.90 8.24 7.55
CA PHE A 425 -17.90 7.17 7.60
C PHE A 425 -16.47 7.69 7.65
N LEU A 426 -15.56 6.85 8.14
CA LEU A 426 -14.12 7.07 8.08
C LEU A 426 -13.50 6.18 7.01
N LEU A 427 -12.72 6.75 6.09
CA LEU A 427 -11.98 6.01 5.07
C LEU A 427 -10.54 6.51 4.99
N GLY A 428 -9.63 5.67 4.53
CA GLY A 428 -8.27 6.04 4.16
C GLY A 428 -7.99 5.64 2.73
N TRP A 429 -7.33 6.51 1.97
CA TRP A 429 -7.02 6.27 0.57
C TRP A 429 -5.54 6.51 0.27
N THR A 430 -4.93 5.56 -0.42
CA THR A 430 -3.62 5.70 -1.06
C THR A 430 -3.84 5.59 -2.56
N PRO A 431 -3.53 6.62 -3.37
CA PRO A 431 -3.73 6.56 -4.82
C PRO A 431 -2.91 5.43 -5.44
N ALA A 432 -3.56 4.51 -6.14
CA ALA A 432 -2.92 3.32 -6.70
C ALA A 432 -1.84 3.65 -7.75
N SER A 433 -2.04 4.72 -8.53
CA SER A 433 -1.06 5.21 -9.50
C SER A 433 -0.06 6.20 -8.90
N SER A 434 -0.14 6.49 -7.58
CA SER A 434 0.60 7.59 -6.93
C SER A 434 0.36 8.95 -7.61
N ASP A 435 -0.84 9.17 -8.13
CA ASP A 435 -1.24 10.36 -8.88
C ASP A 435 -2.62 10.90 -8.44
N ALA A 436 -2.80 12.20 -8.54
CA ALA A 436 -4.05 12.89 -8.15
C ALA A 436 -5.27 12.46 -8.98
N HIS A 437 -5.07 12.04 -10.24
CA HIS A 437 -6.15 11.53 -11.08
C HIS A 437 -6.93 10.41 -10.38
N ASN A 438 -6.24 9.49 -9.70
CA ASN A 438 -6.88 8.38 -9.00
C ASN A 438 -7.84 8.86 -7.89
N VAL A 439 -7.48 9.90 -7.14
CA VAL A 439 -8.37 10.49 -6.12
C VAL A 439 -9.59 11.16 -6.76
N LEU A 440 -9.37 11.94 -7.83
CA LEU A 440 -10.44 12.63 -8.54
C LEU A 440 -11.41 11.64 -9.19
N HIS A 441 -10.89 10.56 -9.75
CA HIS A 441 -11.65 9.54 -10.46
C HIS A 441 -12.37 8.58 -9.49
N ASP A 442 -11.66 7.96 -8.54
CA ASP A 442 -12.19 6.87 -7.74
C ASP A 442 -12.99 7.36 -6.52
N ILE A 443 -12.56 8.48 -5.89
CA ILE A 443 -13.17 9.01 -4.66
C ILE A 443 -14.14 10.15 -4.95
N MET A 444 -13.78 11.08 -5.82
CA MET A 444 -14.57 12.29 -6.08
C MET A 444 -15.45 12.20 -7.33
N GLY A 445 -15.19 11.24 -8.21
CA GLY A 445 -15.94 11.03 -9.43
C GLY A 445 -17.38 10.56 -9.19
N CYS A 446 -18.30 10.95 -10.06
CA CYS A 446 -19.69 10.53 -9.98
C CYS A 446 -19.84 9.03 -10.23
N ARG A 447 -20.56 8.34 -9.35
CA ARG A 447 -20.88 6.91 -9.53
C ARG A 447 -21.86 6.69 -10.68
N ASN A 448 -21.90 5.46 -11.20
CA ASN A 448 -22.86 4.99 -12.21
C ASN A 448 -22.74 5.76 -13.54
N ASP A 449 -21.51 6.14 -13.93
CA ASP A 449 -21.24 6.68 -15.25
C ASP A 449 -21.32 5.53 -16.26
N GLU A 450 -22.21 5.63 -17.26
CA GLU A 450 -22.38 4.59 -18.29
C GLU A 450 -21.15 4.47 -19.20
N LYS A 451 -20.39 5.57 -19.36
CA LYS A 451 -19.19 5.62 -20.19
C LYS A 451 -17.96 5.10 -19.46
N ASP A 452 -17.95 5.24 -18.15
CA ASP A 452 -16.87 4.80 -17.28
C ASP A 452 -17.44 4.16 -15.99
N PRO A 453 -17.76 2.87 -16.01
CA PRO A 453 -18.37 2.17 -14.88
C PRO A 453 -17.42 2.01 -13.67
N THR A 454 -16.13 2.35 -13.82
CA THR A 454 -15.12 2.33 -12.75
C THR A 454 -15.04 3.64 -12.00
N ARG A 455 -15.55 4.73 -12.58
CA ARG A 455 -15.58 6.05 -11.94
C ARG A 455 -16.39 6.01 -10.66
N GLY A 456 -15.83 6.60 -9.61
CA GLY A 456 -16.47 6.67 -8.29
C GLY A 456 -16.63 5.33 -7.61
N GLU A 457 -15.85 4.30 -7.95
CA GLU A 457 -15.95 2.97 -7.34
C GLU A 457 -15.76 3.01 -5.83
N ALA A 458 -14.86 3.86 -5.34
CA ALA A 458 -14.60 4.07 -3.91
C ALA A 458 -15.31 5.31 -3.34
N ASN A 459 -16.17 5.94 -4.09
CA ASN A 459 -17.00 7.07 -3.63
C ASN A 459 -18.19 6.57 -2.81
N LEU A 460 -17.95 6.24 -1.55
CA LEU A 460 -18.97 5.62 -0.67
C LEU A 460 -20.18 6.53 -0.43
N GLY A 461 -19.95 7.84 -0.34
CA GLY A 461 -20.99 8.85 -0.09
C GLY A 461 -21.79 9.26 -1.33
N GLY A 462 -21.33 8.89 -2.53
CA GLY A 462 -21.98 9.27 -3.79
C GLY A 462 -21.98 10.76 -4.08
N TYR A 463 -20.99 11.49 -3.60
CA TYR A 463 -20.75 12.86 -4.06
C TYR A 463 -20.64 12.89 -5.58
N CYS A 464 -21.22 13.89 -6.21
CA CYS A 464 -21.20 14.01 -7.67
C CYS A 464 -21.21 15.49 -8.10
N ASN A 465 -20.19 15.89 -8.81
CA ASN A 465 -20.09 17.17 -9.47
C ASN A 465 -19.51 16.96 -10.88
N LYS A 466 -20.31 17.25 -11.92
CA LYS A 466 -19.94 16.99 -13.32
C LYS A 466 -18.79 17.83 -13.83
N ASP A 467 -18.52 18.98 -13.19
CA ASP A 467 -17.34 19.80 -13.53
C ASP A 467 -16.06 19.09 -13.06
N ILE A 468 -16.09 18.41 -11.90
CA ILE A 468 -14.97 17.57 -11.44
C ILE A 468 -14.76 16.40 -12.40
N ASP A 469 -15.81 15.69 -12.83
CA ASP A 469 -15.69 14.62 -13.82
C ASP A 469 -15.02 15.13 -15.12
N THR A 470 -15.51 16.27 -15.63
CA THR A 470 -14.94 16.90 -16.85
C THR A 470 -13.48 17.29 -16.68
N LEU A 471 -13.11 17.81 -15.51
CA LEU A 471 -11.71 18.16 -15.20
C LEU A 471 -10.86 16.90 -15.08
N THR A 472 -11.39 15.83 -14.46
CA THR A 472 -10.71 14.54 -14.30
C THR A 472 -10.39 13.91 -15.66
N ASP A 473 -11.32 13.95 -16.62
CA ASP A 473 -11.09 13.48 -17.99
C ASP A 473 -9.97 14.28 -18.69
N LYS A 474 -9.97 15.60 -18.52
CA LYS A 474 -8.88 16.44 -19.05
C LYS A 474 -7.54 16.18 -18.38
N VAL A 475 -7.52 15.95 -17.06
CA VAL A 475 -6.31 15.59 -16.29
C VAL A 475 -5.67 14.31 -16.83
N LEU A 476 -6.48 13.32 -17.23
CA LEU A 476 -5.99 12.05 -17.74
C LEU A 476 -5.19 12.19 -19.04
N VAL A 477 -5.60 13.12 -19.91
CA VAL A 477 -5.03 13.26 -21.26
C VAL A 477 -4.09 14.45 -21.43
N GLU A 478 -3.99 15.36 -20.43
CA GLU A 478 -3.13 16.53 -20.50
C GLU A 478 -1.65 16.15 -20.27
N THR A 479 -0.84 16.37 -21.29
CA THR A 479 0.60 16.03 -21.29
C THR A 479 1.50 17.15 -20.76
N ASP A 480 1.02 18.43 -20.77
CA ASP A 480 1.74 19.52 -20.14
C ASP A 480 1.55 19.48 -18.63
N ALA A 481 2.62 19.20 -17.91
CA ALA A 481 2.59 19.01 -16.46
C ALA A 481 2.06 20.24 -15.69
N ALA A 482 2.38 21.46 -16.14
CA ALA A 482 1.92 22.69 -15.48
C ALA A 482 0.41 22.89 -15.68
N LYS A 483 -0.08 22.71 -16.89
CA LYS A 483 -1.53 22.77 -17.19
C LYS A 483 -2.28 21.67 -16.46
N ARG A 484 -1.74 20.45 -16.47
CA ARG A 484 -2.31 19.31 -15.75
C ARG A 484 -2.47 19.61 -14.25
N ASN A 485 -1.44 20.14 -13.61
CA ASN A 485 -1.50 20.53 -12.21
C ASN A 485 -2.54 21.63 -11.94
N GLN A 486 -2.76 22.55 -12.87
CA GLN A 486 -3.83 23.56 -12.73
C GLN A 486 -5.24 22.98 -12.89
N LEU A 487 -5.43 21.98 -13.76
CA LEU A 487 -6.71 21.26 -13.87
C LEU A 487 -7.02 20.48 -12.57
N ILE A 488 -6.02 19.81 -12.00
CA ILE A 488 -6.13 19.14 -10.69
C ILE A 488 -6.50 20.15 -9.61
N LYS A 489 -5.84 21.32 -9.59
CA LYS A 489 -6.15 22.41 -8.65
C LYS A 489 -7.61 22.83 -8.71
N GLN A 490 -8.13 23.09 -9.91
CA GLN A 490 -9.53 23.48 -10.12
C GLN A 490 -10.50 22.43 -9.59
N ALA A 491 -10.22 21.14 -9.82
CA ALA A 491 -11.06 20.07 -9.32
C ALA A 491 -11.07 19.99 -7.77
N PHE A 492 -9.92 20.13 -7.12
CA PHE A 492 -9.85 20.17 -5.66
C PHE A 492 -10.51 21.43 -5.07
N GLU A 493 -10.38 22.60 -5.71
CA GLU A 493 -11.04 23.85 -5.28
C GLU A 493 -12.56 23.72 -5.27
N ILE A 494 -13.16 23.04 -6.26
CA ILE A 494 -14.60 22.74 -6.29
C ILE A 494 -14.97 21.87 -5.08
N GLY A 495 -14.25 20.75 -4.87
CA GLY A 495 -14.52 19.83 -3.78
C GLY A 495 -14.40 20.47 -2.38
N ILE A 496 -13.41 21.35 -2.18
CA ILE A 496 -13.22 22.11 -0.94
C ILE A 496 -14.36 23.10 -0.74
N LYS A 497 -14.75 23.88 -1.76
CA LYS A 497 -15.83 24.86 -1.70
C LYS A 497 -17.17 24.20 -1.35
N GLU A 498 -17.38 22.96 -1.80
CA GLU A 498 -18.59 22.19 -1.53
C GLU A 498 -18.51 21.35 -0.25
N TYR A 499 -17.39 21.36 0.46
CA TYR A 499 -17.16 20.50 1.63
C TYR A 499 -17.53 19.03 1.34
N SER A 500 -17.10 18.53 0.18
CA SER A 500 -17.46 17.19 -0.31
C SER A 500 -16.97 16.06 0.62
N TYR A 501 -15.82 16.26 1.25
CA TYR A 501 -15.18 15.38 2.23
C TYR A 501 -14.53 16.20 3.34
N ILE A 502 -14.17 15.53 4.44
CA ILE A 502 -13.41 16.12 5.55
C ILE A 502 -12.06 15.42 5.64
N PRO A 503 -11.01 15.87 4.91
CA PRO A 503 -9.66 15.34 5.09
C PRO A 503 -9.23 15.51 6.55
N LEU A 504 -8.65 14.49 7.17
CA LEU A 504 -8.14 14.57 8.54
C LEU A 504 -6.62 14.75 8.52
N HIS A 505 -5.92 13.72 8.08
CA HIS A 505 -4.47 13.72 8.12
C HIS A 505 -3.87 12.68 7.19
N GLN A 506 -2.61 12.90 6.82
CA GLN A 506 -1.73 11.89 6.27
C GLN A 506 -1.34 10.94 7.40
N GLN A 507 -1.56 9.63 7.22
CA GLN A 507 -1.28 8.62 8.21
C GLN A 507 0.23 8.51 8.46
N ALA A 508 0.61 8.07 9.67
CA ALA A 508 1.99 7.80 10.01
C ALA A 508 2.36 6.34 9.78
N LEU A 509 3.56 6.11 9.30
CA LEU A 509 4.21 4.80 9.31
C LEU A 509 4.89 4.55 10.67
N ALA A 510 4.93 3.29 11.09
CA ALA A 510 5.69 2.86 12.26
C ALA A 510 6.20 1.44 12.05
N TRP A 511 7.48 1.29 11.66
CA TRP A 511 8.15 0.01 11.47
C TRP A 511 9.14 -0.24 12.59
N GLY A 512 9.01 -1.34 13.32
CA GLY A 512 9.97 -1.75 14.34
C GLY A 512 11.14 -2.49 13.73
N VAL A 513 12.35 -2.06 14.02
CA VAL A 513 13.57 -2.58 13.38
C VAL A 513 14.64 -2.81 14.44
N SER A 514 15.22 -4.00 14.47
CA SER A 514 16.40 -4.33 15.29
C SER A 514 17.54 -3.34 14.99
N ASN A 515 18.29 -2.93 16.01
CA ASN A 515 19.45 -2.06 15.83
C ASN A 515 20.55 -2.66 14.94
N LYS A 516 20.51 -3.98 14.72
CA LYS A 516 21.41 -4.68 13.78
C LYS A 516 20.99 -4.54 12.31
N VAL A 517 19.79 -4.03 12.02
CA VAL A 517 19.25 -3.91 10.66
C VAL A 517 19.21 -2.46 10.21
N LYS A 518 19.71 -2.22 9.00
CA LYS A 518 19.47 -0.97 8.26
C LYS A 518 18.38 -1.26 7.22
N LEU A 519 17.32 -0.48 7.24
CA LEU A 519 16.17 -0.61 6.35
C LEU A 519 15.72 0.78 5.90
N THR A 520 15.36 0.93 4.62
CA THR A 520 14.74 2.15 4.08
C THR A 520 13.23 2.04 4.24
N GLN A 521 12.62 3.01 4.92
CA GLN A 521 11.16 3.14 4.99
C GLN A 521 10.68 4.00 3.83
N ARG A 522 9.78 3.46 2.99
CA ARG A 522 9.13 4.19 1.91
C ARG A 522 7.74 4.65 2.33
N ALA A 523 7.31 5.81 1.79
CA ALA A 523 6.02 6.41 2.13
C ALA A 523 4.80 5.65 1.57
N ASP A 524 4.98 4.72 0.63
CA ASP A 524 3.94 3.80 0.12
C ASP A 524 3.65 2.63 1.08
N ASN A 525 4.44 2.50 2.15
CA ASN A 525 4.36 1.41 3.13
C ASN A 525 4.76 0.02 2.60
N GLU A 526 5.49 -0.07 1.51
CA GLU A 526 6.04 -1.33 1.05
C GLU A 526 7.35 -1.65 1.78
N VAL A 527 7.35 -2.75 2.55
CA VAL A 527 8.54 -3.22 3.26
C VAL A 527 9.41 -4.05 2.31
N LEU A 528 10.33 -3.37 1.63
CA LEU A 528 11.21 -3.97 0.62
C LEU A 528 12.56 -4.36 1.22
N LEU A 529 12.67 -5.60 1.67
CA LEU A 529 13.82 -6.12 2.41
C LEU A 529 15.05 -6.38 1.52
N TYR A 530 14.90 -6.36 0.21
CA TYR A 530 16.04 -6.45 -0.71
C TYR A 530 16.95 -5.19 -0.71
N TRP A 531 16.56 -4.15 0.04
CA TRP A 531 17.42 -3.01 0.38
C TRP A 531 17.91 -3.05 1.82
N ALA A 532 17.49 -4.05 2.59
CA ALA A 532 17.94 -4.18 3.96
C ALA A 532 19.35 -4.76 4.03
N THR A 533 20.12 -4.33 5.03
CA THR A 533 21.37 -4.98 5.43
C THR A 533 21.32 -5.31 6.90
N LYS A 534 21.90 -6.46 7.29
CA LYS A 534 21.96 -6.92 8.67
C LYS A 534 23.42 -7.09 9.10
N GLN A 535 23.75 -6.50 10.26
CA GLN A 535 25.02 -6.70 10.95
C GLN A 535 24.98 -8.01 11.74
N GLU A 536 26.13 -8.65 11.88
CA GLU A 536 26.30 -9.88 12.69
C GLU A 536 26.05 -9.67 14.19
#